data_e2a96a21de9fc8fd1187c63eeba7c237
#
_entry.id   e2a96a21de9fc8fd1187c63eeba7c237
#
_cell.length_a   1.000
_cell.length_b   1.000
_cell.length_c   1.000
_cell.angle_alpha   90.00
_cell.angle_beta   90.00
_cell.angle_gamma   90.00
#
_symmetry.space_group_name_H-M   'P 1'
#
loop_
_entity.id
_entity.type
_entity.pdbx_description
1 polymer ?
#
loop_
_entity_poly.entity_id
_entity_poly.type
_entity_poly.pdbx_seq_one_letter_code
_entity_poly.pdbx_strand_id
1 'polypeptide(L)'
;VMQEGDALDDNGPEGEEVRSRLKGLIESQEKLIVSSGTLLGYRYNNSGIVISDGSPEPEDHPRNYVPTARPGHRAPHLWLDDGSSILDPFGAGFTLLVFAAAEDEAALAAVQEAARDKAMPMKTVLVREEAAAAVYGSNYALIRPDLMVAWRGDGFPEDCRALLDTVCGNF
;
A
#
# COMPACT_ATOMS: atom_id res chain seq x y z
N VAL A 1 14.98 32.69 -25.75
CA VAL A 1 14.04 31.53 -25.75
C VAL A 1 13.55 31.22 -27.15
N MET A 2 13.34 32.20 -28.02
CA MET A 2 12.94 31.96 -29.43
C MET A 2 14.11 31.53 -30.32
N GLN A 3 15.34 31.90 -30.00
CA GLN A 3 16.54 31.48 -30.75
C GLN A 3 16.93 30.00 -30.53
N GLU A 4 16.60 29.41 -29.38
CA GLU A 4 16.88 27.98 -29.12
C GLU A 4 15.88 27.06 -29.81
N GLY A 5 14.64 27.54 -30.11
CA GLY A 5 13.65 26.77 -30.85
C GLY A 5 14.05 26.51 -32.28
N ASP A 6 14.63 27.50 -32.95
CA ASP A 6 15.07 27.39 -34.36
C ASP A 6 16.25 26.42 -34.52
N ALA A 7 17.12 26.34 -33.50
CA ALA A 7 18.28 25.43 -33.49
C ALA A 7 17.89 23.95 -33.27
N LEU A 8 16.71 23.66 -32.73
CA LEU A 8 16.23 22.28 -32.56
C LEU A 8 16.00 21.55 -33.89
N ASP A 9 15.60 22.28 -34.91
CA ASP A 9 15.32 21.75 -36.27
C ASP A 9 16.57 21.69 -37.15
N ASP A 10 17.70 22.25 -36.69
CA ASP A 10 18.97 22.18 -37.42
C ASP A 10 19.53 20.73 -37.34
N ASN A 11 19.87 20.19 -38.54
CA ASN A 11 20.47 18.87 -38.69
C ASN A 11 22.01 18.88 -38.53
N GLY A 12 22.61 20.05 -38.30
CA GLY A 12 24.04 20.22 -38.08
C GLY A 12 24.49 19.95 -36.62
N PRO A 13 25.78 20.12 -36.40
CA PRO A 13 26.37 19.88 -35.06
C PRO A 13 25.77 20.78 -33.98
N GLU A 14 25.37 22.00 -34.29
CA GLU A 14 24.76 22.96 -33.38
C GLU A 14 23.41 22.50 -32.92
N GLY A 15 22.56 21.95 -33.83
CA GLY A 15 21.29 21.35 -33.47
C GLY A 15 21.42 20.09 -32.64
N GLU A 16 22.45 19.28 -32.88
CA GLU A 16 22.71 18.09 -32.08
C GLU A 16 23.12 18.44 -30.64
N GLU A 17 23.92 19.48 -30.46
CA GLU A 17 24.28 19.98 -29.11
C GLU A 17 23.08 20.50 -28.35
N VAL A 18 22.18 21.28 -29.02
CA VAL A 18 20.94 21.79 -28.39
C VAL A 18 20.00 20.64 -28.01
N ARG A 19 19.81 19.66 -28.89
CA ARG A 19 19.00 18.47 -28.58
C ARG A 19 19.57 17.66 -27.42
N SER A 20 20.90 17.48 -27.39
CA SER A 20 21.59 16.76 -26.29
C SER A 20 21.42 17.47 -24.96
N ARG A 21 21.56 18.81 -24.95
CA ARG A 21 21.34 19.62 -23.75
C ARG A 21 19.89 19.56 -23.28
N LEU A 22 18.95 19.66 -24.18
CA LEU A 22 17.51 19.58 -23.88
C LEU A 22 17.15 18.19 -23.34
N LYS A 23 17.69 17.13 -23.94
CA LYS A 23 17.53 15.77 -23.44
C LYS A 23 18.01 15.65 -21.99
N GLY A 24 19.19 16.17 -21.67
CA GLY A 24 19.71 16.18 -20.31
C GLY A 24 18.83 16.97 -19.33
N LEU A 25 18.25 18.08 -19.77
CA LEU A 25 17.29 18.84 -18.96
C LEU A 25 16.01 18.06 -18.72
N ILE A 26 15.43 17.42 -19.75
CA ILE A 26 14.22 16.60 -19.64
C ILE A 26 14.50 15.42 -18.70
N GLU A 27 15.59 14.69 -18.89
CA GLU A 27 15.98 13.59 -18.01
C GLU A 27 16.19 14.02 -16.55
N SER A 28 16.69 15.25 -16.34
CA SER A 28 16.80 15.81 -15.00
C SER A 28 15.45 16.12 -14.35
N GLN A 29 14.46 16.55 -15.15
CA GLN A 29 13.09 16.82 -14.71
C GLN A 29 12.30 15.52 -14.51
N GLU A 30 12.56 14.49 -15.32
CA GLU A 30 11.94 13.16 -15.14
C GLU A 30 12.25 12.60 -13.75
N LYS A 31 13.43 12.90 -13.21
CA LYS A 31 13.80 12.55 -11.83
C LYS A 31 12.89 13.19 -10.77
N LEU A 32 12.26 14.30 -11.07
CA LEU A 32 11.30 14.97 -10.18
C LEU A 32 9.87 14.43 -10.37
N ILE A 33 9.57 13.92 -11.58
CA ILE A 33 8.24 13.40 -11.94
C ILE A 33 8.08 11.95 -11.50
N VAL A 34 9.13 11.11 -11.65
CA VAL A 34 9.13 9.72 -11.19
C VAL A 34 9.33 9.69 -9.67
N SER A 35 8.24 9.76 -8.95
CA SER A 35 8.19 9.79 -7.48
C SER A 35 7.28 8.71 -6.91
N SER A 36 7.28 7.51 -7.54
CA SER A 36 6.41 6.40 -7.10
C SER A 36 6.65 6.01 -5.64
N GLY A 37 7.89 6.07 -5.16
CA GLY A 37 8.22 5.85 -3.77
C GLY A 37 7.60 6.87 -2.84
N THR A 38 7.59 8.16 -3.20
CA THR A 38 6.91 9.19 -2.41
C THR A 38 5.39 9.07 -2.50
N LEU A 39 4.84 8.83 -3.71
CA LEU A 39 3.40 8.80 -3.94
C LEU A 39 2.71 7.57 -3.38
N LEU A 40 3.35 6.41 -3.42
CA LEU A 40 2.80 5.13 -2.98
C LEU A 40 3.41 4.63 -1.68
N GLY A 41 4.60 5.12 -1.34
CA GLY A 41 5.34 4.71 -0.14
C GLY A 41 5.09 5.58 1.09
N TYR A 42 4.17 6.56 1.02
CA TYR A 42 3.79 7.33 2.21
C TYR A 42 3.15 6.41 3.26
N ARG A 43 3.36 6.75 4.54
CA ARG A 43 2.97 5.88 5.64
C ARG A 43 2.57 6.65 6.90
N TYR A 44 1.80 6.00 7.75
CA TYR A 44 1.38 6.52 9.04
C TYR A 44 2.34 6.07 10.15
N ASN A 45 3.53 6.68 10.20
CA ASN A 45 4.49 6.36 11.23
C ASN A 45 4.00 6.83 12.61
N ASN A 46 4.08 5.94 13.61
CA ASN A 46 3.70 6.23 14.99
C ASN A 46 2.25 6.75 15.15
N SER A 47 1.36 6.38 14.24
CA SER A 47 -0.05 6.73 14.35
C SER A 47 -0.75 5.85 15.38
N GLY A 48 -1.56 6.46 16.28
CA GLY A 48 -2.32 5.72 17.27
C GLY A 48 -3.39 4.77 16.70
N ILE A 49 -3.75 4.94 15.40
CA ILE A 49 -4.71 4.08 14.71
C ILE A 49 -4.06 2.92 13.93
N VAL A 50 -2.79 2.68 14.15
CA VAL A 50 -2.00 1.62 13.51
C VAL A 50 -1.32 0.79 14.59
N ILE A 51 -1.46 -0.52 14.52
CA ILE A 51 -0.84 -1.44 15.46
C ILE A 51 0.40 -2.05 14.82
N SER A 52 1.57 -1.65 15.31
CA SER A 52 2.85 -2.16 14.81
C SER A 52 3.00 -3.65 15.08
N ASP A 53 3.51 -4.37 14.08
CA ASP A 53 3.90 -5.78 14.17
C ASP A 53 5.37 -5.98 14.59
N GLY A 54 6.08 -4.87 14.88
CA GLY A 54 7.50 -4.89 15.25
C GLY A 54 8.46 -5.13 14.08
N SER A 55 7.93 -5.27 12.84
CA SER A 55 8.79 -5.43 11.67
C SER A 55 9.62 -4.16 11.40
N PRO A 56 10.85 -4.29 10.87
CA PRO A 56 11.69 -3.14 10.57
C PRO A 56 11.05 -2.24 9.53
N GLU A 57 11.26 -0.94 9.70
CA GLU A 57 10.80 0.03 8.72
C GLU A 57 11.69 -0.02 7.48
N PRO A 58 11.08 -0.15 6.25
CA PRO A 58 11.86 -0.11 5.03
C PRO A 58 12.46 1.28 4.82
N GLU A 59 13.63 1.30 4.18
CA GLU A 59 14.29 2.55 3.80
C GLU A 59 13.44 3.35 2.80
N ASP A 60 13.40 4.67 3.00
CA ASP A 60 12.73 5.57 2.08
C ASP A 60 13.48 5.70 0.77
N HIS A 61 12.77 5.44 -0.32
CA HIS A 61 13.32 5.66 -1.65
C HIS A 61 12.35 6.49 -2.50
N PRO A 62 12.63 7.79 -2.75
CA PRO A 62 11.68 8.70 -3.39
C PRO A 62 11.15 8.22 -4.74
N ARG A 63 11.97 7.49 -5.51
CA ARG A 63 11.63 7.04 -6.87
C ARG A 63 11.09 5.63 -6.94
N ASN A 64 11.48 4.75 -6.03
CA ASN A 64 11.14 3.34 -6.09
C ASN A 64 10.15 3.01 -4.99
N TYR A 65 8.95 2.61 -5.40
CA TYR A 65 8.00 2.04 -4.47
C TYR A 65 8.38 0.58 -4.19
N VAL A 66 8.56 0.27 -2.92
CA VAL A 66 8.74 -1.10 -2.44
C VAL A 66 7.45 -1.53 -1.76
N PRO A 67 6.68 -2.45 -2.38
CA PRO A 67 5.43 -2.94 -1.79
C PRO A 67 5.70 -3.64 -0.45
N THR A 68 4.95 -3.27 0.56
CA THR A 68 4.97 -3.93 1.87
C THR A 68 3.60 -3.79 2.54
N ALA A 69 3.15 -4.84 3.20
CA ALA A 69 1.96 -4.83 4.03
C ALA A 69 2.27 -4.56 5.51
N ARG A 70 3.43 -3.96 5.82
CA ARG A 70 3.74 -3.50 7.17
C ARG A 70 2.65 -2.54 7.65
N PRO A 71 2.16 -2.66 8.89
CA PRO A 71 1.17 -1.73 9.43
C PRO A 71 1.61 -0.27 9.30
N GLY A 72 0.68 0.58 8.91
CA GLY A 72 0.93 1.98 8.57
C GLY A 72 1.30 2.25 7.12
N HIS A 73 1.58 1.23 6.32
CA HIS A 73 1.84 1.35 4.89
C HIS A 73 0.57 1.15 4.07
N ARG A 74 0.58 1.63 2.83
CA ARG A 74 -0.46 1.35 1.86
C ARG A 74 -0.49 -0.15 1.57
N ALA A 75 -1.69 -0.75 1.53
CA ALA A 75 -1.88 -2.14 1.14
C ALA A 75 -1.28 -2.39 -0.26
N PRO A 76 -0.36 -3.36 -0.40
CA PRO A 76 0.27 -3.64 -1.67
C PRO A 76 -0.73 -4.17 -2.70
N HIS A 77 -0.55 -3.73 -3.94
CA HIS A 77 -1.32 -4.20 -5.08
C HIS A 77 -0.75 -5.51 -5.63
N LEU A 78 -1.65 -6.43 -5.98
CA LEU A 78 -1.35 -7.63 -6.77
C LEU A 78 -2.52 -7.91 -7.73
N TRP A 79 -2.20 -8.49 -8.87
CA TRP A 79 -3.20 -9.14 -9.71
C TRP A 79 -3.45 -10.55 -9.18
N LEU A 80 -4.73 -10.90 -9.04
CA LEU A 80 -5.17 -12.24 -8.66
C LEU A 80 -5.28 -13.13 -9.89
N ASP A 81 -5.39 -14.44 -9.70
CA ASP A 81 -5.40 -15.44 -10.78
C ASP A 81 -6.59 -15.28 -11.73
N ASP A 82 -7.70 -14.69 -11.25
CA ASP A 82 -8.88 -14.36 -12.06
C ASP A 82 -8.76 -13.04 -12.83
N GLY A 83 -7.63 -12.35 -12.72
CA GLY A 83 -7.35 -11.06 -13.36
C GLY A 83 -7.92 -9.84 -12.63
N SER A 84 -8.56 -10.02 -11.46
CA SER A 84 -8.98 -8.91 -10.60
C SER A 84 -7.81 -8.37 -9.77
N SER A 85 -7.98 -7.16 -9.21
CA SER A 85 -7.02 -6.59 -8.26
C SER A 85 -7.38 -6.97 -6.84
N ILE A 86 -6.38 -7.30 -6.01
CA ILE A 86 -6.59 -7.49 -4.56
C ILE A 86 -7.18 -6.24 -3.90
N LEU A 87 -7.08 -5.06 -4.53
CA LEU A 87 -7.64 -3.81 -4.04
C LEU A 87 -9.12 -3.62 -4.41
N ASP A 88 -9.64 -4.35 -5.42
CA ASP A 88 -11.02 -4.18 -5.91
C ASP A 88 -12.09 -4.40 -4.81
N PRO A 89 -11.93 -5.37 -3.91
CA PRO A 89 -12.87 -5.52 -2.80
C PRO A 89 -12.78 -4.41 -1.76
N PHE A 90 -11.76 -3.54 -1.73
CA PHE A 90 -11.68 -2.49 -0.72
C PHE A 90 -12.75 -1.41 -0.97
N GLY A 91 -13.17 -0.71 0.08
CA GLY A 91 -14.29 0.24 -0.03
C GLY A 91 -14.41 1.17 1.16
N ALA A 92 -15.61 1.71 1.39
CA ALA A 92 -15.89 2.68 2.44
C ALA A 92 -15.74 2.14 3.87
N GLY A 93 -15.68 0.83 4.06
CA GLY A 93 -15.45 0.17 5.36
C GLY A 93 -14.08 -0.48 5.44
N PHE A 94 -13.79 -1.05 6.59
CA PHE A 94 -12.62 -1.88 6.78
C PHE A 94 -12.72 -3.19 5.97
N THR A 95 -11.59 -3.71 5.55
CA THR A 95 -11.50 -5.03 4.89
C THR A 95 -10.53 -5.91 5.66
N LEU A 96 -11.01 -7.03 6.15
CA LEU A 96 -10.18 -8.08 6.74
C LEU A 96 -9.81 -9.06 5.63
N LEU A 97 -8.56 -9.06 5.21
CA LEU A 97 -8.00 -10.09 4.34
C LEU A 97 -7.66 -11.32 5.19
N VAL A 98 -8.08 -12.48 4.69
CA VAL A 98 -7.81 -13.79 5.28
C VAL A 98 -7.09 -14.61 4.22
N PHE A 99 -5.83 -14.96 4.47
CA PHE A 99 -5.05 -15.78 3.55
C PHE A 99 -5.28 -17.27 3.83
N ALA A 100 -5.21 -18.10 2.80
CA ALA A 100 -5.70 -19.50 2.80
C ALA A 100 -5.11 -20.42 3.90
N ALA A 101 -3.98 -20.06 4.50
CA ALA A 101 -3.40 -20.79 5.62
C ALA A 101 -4.09 -20.53 6.96
N ALA A 102 -5.04 -19.59 7.02
CA ALA A 102 -5.71 -19.15 8.23
C ALA A 102 -7.02 -19.94 8.43
N GLU A 103 -6.98 -21.06 9.14
CA GLU A 103 -8.15 -21.94 9.37
C GLU A 103 -8.81 -21.75 10.75
N ASP A 104 -8.52 -20.66 11.46
CA ASP A 104 -9.17 -20.42 12.75
C ASP A 104 -10.54 -19.74 12.60
N GLU A 105 -11.55 -20.55 12.28
CA GLU A 105 -12.93 -20.08 12.13
C GLU A 105 -13.49 -19.46 13.41
N ALA A 106 -13.08 -19.94 14.58
CA ALA A 106 -13.57 -19.42 15.86
C ALA A 106 -13.02 -18.01 16.12
N ALA A 107 -11.74 -17.80 15.89
CA ALA A 107 -11.12 -16.47 16.03
C ALA A 107 -11.64 -15.49 14.98
N LEU A 108 -11.89 -15.94 13.76
CA LEU A 108 -12.53 -15.13 12.71
C LEU A 108 -13.95 -14.72 13.08
N ALA A 109 -14.74 -15.64 13.62
CA ALA A 109 -16.08 -15.34 14.09
C ALA A 109 -16.07 -14.31 15.23
N ALA A 110 -15.14 -14.44 16.18
CA ALA A 110 -15.00 -13.53 17.31
C ALA A 110 -14.68 -12.09 16.88
N VAL A 111 -13.75 -11.90 15.94
CA VAL A 111 -13.42 -10.55 15.44
C VAL A 111 -14.57 -9.95 14.62
N GLN A 112 -15.29 -10.77 13.86
CA GLN A 112 -16.47 -10.32 13.12
C GLN A 112 -17.62 -9.91 14.06
N GLU A 113 -17.83 -10.65 15.15
CA GLU A 113 -18.81 -10.30 16.18
C GLU A 113 -18.41 -8.99 16.87
N ALA A 114 -17.16 -8.86 17.29
CA ALA A 114 -16.66 -7.63 17.88
C ALA A 114 -16.84 -6.40 16.96
N ALA A 115 -16.65 -6.56 15.65
CA ALA A 115 -16.89 -5.50 14.67
C ALA A 115 -18.37 -5.13 14.57
N ARG A 116 -19.29 -6.13 14.57
CA ARG A 116 -20.73 -5.90 14.56
C ARG A 116 -21.22 -5.17 15.81
N ASP A 117 -20.74 -5.59 16.98
CA ASP A 117 -21.07 -4.95 18.26
C ASP A 117 -20.68 -3.47 18.31
N LYS A 118 -19.61 -3.12 17.62
CA LYS A 118 -19.11 -1.74 17.49
C LYS A 118 -19.75 -0.95 16.35
N ALA A 119 -20.69 -1.57 15.61
CA ALA A 119 -21.21 -1.02 14.36
C ALA A 119 -20.09 -0.59 13.37
N MET A 120 -18.93 -1.25 13.44
CA MET A 120 -17.80 -1.02 12.54
C MET A 120 -18.08 -1.69 11.19
N PRO A 121 -18.18 -0.92 10.09
CA PRO A 121 -18.38 -1.52 8.78
C PRO A 121 -17.12 -2.28 8.36
N MET A 122 -17.17 -3.60 8.47
CA MET A 122 -16.07 -4.49 8.12
C MET A 122 -16.56 -5.65 7.27
N LYS A 123 -15.84 -5.94 6.19
CA LYS A 123 -16.02 -7.15 5.38
C LYS A 123 -14.81 -8.04 5.45
N THR A 124 -15.02 -9.32 5.26
CA THR A 124 -13.97 -10.33 5.17
C THR A 124 -13.80 -10.76 3.73
N VAL A 125 -12.57 -10.88 3.28
CA VAL A 125 -12.20 -11.34 1.93
C VAL A 125 -11.18 -12.46 2.08
N LEU A 126 -11.52 -13.64 1.55
CA LEU A 126 -10.62 -14.77 1.50
C LEU A 126 -9.74 -14.68 0.25
N VAL A 127 -8.44 -14.66 0.45
CA VAL A 127 -7.41 -14.62 -0.60
C VAL A 127 -6.70 -15.97 -0.64
N ARG A 128 -6.73 -16.65 -1.78
CA ARG A 128 -6.22 -18.02 -1.92
C ARG A 128 -4.84 -18.08 -2.55
N GLU A 129 -4.39 -17.01 -3.16
CA GLU A 129 -3.14 -16.92 -3.89
C GLU A 129 -1.94 -16.87 -2.95
N GLU A 130 -1.03 -17.82 -3.05
CA GLU A 130 0.19 -17.89 -2.27
C GLU A 130 1.08 -16.67 -2.47
N ALA A 131 1.10 -16.12 -3.68
CA ALA A 131 1.86 -14.90 -3.98
C ALA A 131 1.36 -13.70 -3.16
N ALA A 132 0.04 -13.59 -2.95
CA ALA A 132 -0.54 -12.55 -2.12
C ALA A 132 -0.19 -12.77 -0.64
N ALA A 133 -0.32 -13.99 -0.14
CA ALA A 133 0.09 -14.33 1.22
C ALA A 133 1.57 -14.00 1.47
N ALA A 134 2.45 -14.30 0.52
CA ALA A 134 3.88 -13.99 0.62
C ALA A 134 4.18 -12.49 0.70
N VAL A 135 3.46 -11.65 -0.08
CA VAL A 135 3.64 -10.18 -0.05
C VAL A 135 3.08 -9.57 1.23
N TYR A 136 1.95 -10.07 1.73
CA TYR A 136 1.37 -9.58 2.99
C TYR A 136 2.11 -10.11 4.22
N GLY A 137 2.76 -11.27 4.11
CA GLY A 137 3.66 -11.83 5.12
C GLY A 137 2.97 -12.19 6.44
N SER A 138 1.67 -12.52 6.40
CA SER A 138 0.87 -12.89 7.57
C SER A 138 -0.43 -13.58 7.13
N ASN A 139 -1.07 -14.29 8.05
CA ASN A 139 -2.35 -14.98 7.80
C ASN A 139 -3.55 -14.04 7.70
N TYR A 140 -3.46 -12.87 8.33
CA TYR A 140 -4.52 -11.87 8.38
C TYR A 140 -3.95 -10.47 8.17
N ALA A 141 -4.70 -9.61 7.46
CA ALA A 141 -4.40 -8.19 7.38
C ALA A 141 -5.69 -7.36 7.44
N LEU A 142 -5.75 -6.38 8.33
CA LEU A 142 -6.86 -5.46 8.46
C LEU A 142 -6.54 -4.16 7.73
N ILE A 143 -7.31 -3.89 6.68
CA ILE A 143 -7.14 -2.74 5.80
C ILE A 143 -8.19 -1.69 6.13
N ARG A 144 -7.77 -0.46 6.29
CA ARG A 144 -8.60 0.72 6.52
C ARG A 144 -9.28 1.19 5.22
N PRO A 145 -10.36 1.99 5.33
CA PRO A 145 -11.02 2.58 4.14
C PRO A 145 -10.10 3.43 3.26
N ASP A 146 -9.02 4.00 3.84
CA ASP A 146 -8.01 4.79 3.15
C ASP A 146 -6.90 3.95 2.51
N LEU A 147 -7.10 2.63 2.41
CA LEU A 147 -6.19 1.64 1.84
C LEU A 147 -4.90 1.39 2.64
N MET A 148 -4.84 1.87 3.89
CA MET A 148 -3.68 1.64 4.75
C MET A 148 -3.87 0.36 5.57
N VAL A 149 -2.80 -0.39 5.76
CA VAL A 149 -2.78 -1.55 6.65
C VAL A 149 -2.81 -1.06 8.09
N ALA A 150 -3.89 -1.33 8.83
CA ALA A 150 -4.01 -0.96 10.23
C ALA A 150 -3.31 -1.95 11.15
N TRP A 151 -3.38 -3.23 10.80
CA TRP A 151 -2.84 -4.36 11.55
C TRP A 151 -2.63 -5.56 10.62
N ARG A 152 -1.68 -6.42 10.95
CA ARG A 152 -1.53 -7.77 10.40
C ARG A 152 -0.99 -8.73 11.46
N GLY A 153 -1.25 -10.03 11.27
CA GLY A 153 -0.75 -11.06 12.19
C GLY A 153 -1.10 -12.47 11.71
N ASP A 154 -0.48 -13.47 12.31
CA ASP A 154 -0.75 -14.89 12.02
C ASP A 154 -1.89 -15.45 12.86
N GLY A 155 -2.35 -14.70 13.86
CA GLY A 155 -3.50 -14.94 14.69
C GLY A 155 -4.01 -13.63 15.28
N PHE A 156 -5.27 -13.62 15.74
CA PHE A 156 -5.83 -12.44 16.42
C PHE A 156 -5.34 -12.38 17.86
N PRO A 157 -5.21 -11.16 18.44
CA PRO A 157 -4.98 -11.00 19.87
C PRO A 157 -6.19 -11.50 20.67
N GLU A 158 -5.99 -11.89 21.92
CA GLU A 158 -7.05 -12.32 22.84
C GLU A 158 -8.17 -11.28 22.96
N ASP A 159 -7.81 -10.00 22.97
CA ASP A 159 -8.76 -8.89 22.99
C ASP A 159 -8.93 -8.27 21.57
N CYS A 160 -9.77 -8.89 20.77
CA CYS A 160 -10.16 -8.35 19.45
C CYS A 160 -10.87 -6.99 19.55
N ARG A 161 -11.56 -6.69 20.69
CA ARG A 161 -12.25 -5.41 20.89
C ARG A 161 -11.26 -4.28 21.02
N ALA A 162 -10.19 -4.46 21.80
CA ALA A 162 -9.13 -3.48 21.95
C ALA A 162 -8.39 -3.23 20.62
N LEU A 163 -8.15 -4.28 19.81
CA LEU A 163 -7.61 -4.14 18.47
C LEU A 163 -8.50 -3.22 17.62
N LEU A 164 -9.81 -3.51 17.57
CA LEU A 164 -10.76 -2.73 16.77
C LEU A 164 -10.94 -1.30 17.30
N ASP A 165 -10.92 -1.09 18.61
CA ASP A 165 -10.95 0.25 19.21
C ASP A 165 -9.76 1.09 18.75
N THR A 166 -8.56 0.51 18.85
CA THR A 166 -7.33 1.18 18.41
C THR A 166 -7.41 1.63 16.96
N VAL A 167 -7.77 0.73 16.04
CA VAL A 167 -7.78 1.06 14.60
C VAL A 167 -8.92 2.00 14.19
N CYS A 168 -9.96 2.10 15.02
CA CYS A 168 -11.04 3.08 14.87
C CYS A 168 -10.73 4.43 15.53
N GLY A 169 -9.66 4.54 16.31
CA GLY A 169 -9.29 5.77 17.04
C GLY A 169 -10.11 5.99 18.31
N ASN A 170 -10.69 4.94 18.87
CA ASN A 170 -11.41 4.98 20.14
C ASN A 170 -10.40 4.64 21.26
N PHE A 171 -9.78 5.66 21.85
CA PHE A 171 -8.78 5.55 22.93
C PHE A 171 -9.42 5.77 24.27
#